data_579fddba7e07ebdb34b99bb22eb5851a
#
_entry.id   579fddba7e07ebdb34b99bb22eb5851a
#
_cell.length_a   1.000
_cell.length_b   1.000
_cell.length_c   1.000
_cell.angle_alpha   90.00
_cell.angle_beta   90.00
_cell.angle_gamma   90.00
#
_symmetry.space_group_name_H-M   'P 1'
#
loop_
_entity.id
_entity.type
_entity.pdbx_description
1 polymer ?
#
loop_
_entity_poly.entity_id
_entity_poly.type
_entity_poly.pdbx_seq_one_letter_code
_entity_poly.pdbx_strand_id
1 'polypeptide(L)' 'EVKKILSDAIEAEDKHNPLTDEKLMDLLREKGYNIARRTVAKYREQLQIPVARMRKEL' A
#
# COMPACT_ATOMS: atom_id res chain seq x y z
N GLU A 1 13.50 0.10 -0.92
CA GLU A 1 12.89 -1.20 -1.23
C GLU A 1 11.41 -1.25 -0.81
N VAL A 2 11.14 -0.80 0.42
CA VAL A 2 9.75 -0.81 0.90
C VAL A 2 8.87 0.05 0.01
N LYS A 3 9.34 1.23 -0.35
CA LYS A 3 8.56 2.12 -1.21
C LYS A 3 8.33 1.52 -2.59
N LYS A 4 9.31 0.83 -3.13
CA LYS A 4 9.16 0.18 -4.42
C LYS A 4 8.13 -0.94 -4.34
N ILE A 5 8.18 -1.74 -3.27
CA ILE A 5 7.21 -2.82 -3.08
C ILE A 5 5.80 -2.24 -2.98
N LEU A 6 5.64 -1.15 -2.23
CA LEU A 6 4.34 -0.50 -2.09
C LEU A 6 3.85 0.01 -3.44
N SER A 7 4.71 0.68 -4.18
CA SER A 7 4.35 1.25 -5.46
C SER A 7 3.93 0.15 -6.44
N ASP A 8 4.72 -0.92 -6.51
CA ASP A 8 4.42 -2.03 -7.42
C ASP A 8 3.12 -2.72 -7.04
N ALA A 9 2.88 -2.93 -5.74
CA ALA A 9 1.68 -3.60 -5.27
C ALA A 9 0.43 -2.77 -5.61
N ILE A 10 0.51 -1.46 -5.40
CA ILE A 10 -0.63 -0.59 -5.66
C ILE A 10 -0.88 -0.49 -7.17
N GLU A 11 0.18 -0.48 -7.96
CA GLU A 11 0.03 -0.43 -9.41
C GLU A 11 -0.65 -1.68 -9.93
N ALA A 12 -0.38 -2.83 -9.30
CA ALA A 12 -0.94 -4.12 -9.73
C ALA A 12 -2.28 -4.42 -9.06
N GLU A 13 -2.75 -3.59 -8.14
CA GLU A 13 -3.98 -3.88 -7.41
C GLU A 13 -5.22 -3.79 -8.30
N ASP A 14 -6.28 -4.50 -7.87
CA ASP A 14 -7.59 -4.37 -8.49
C ASP A 14 -8.22 -3.07 -8.01
N LYS A 15 -8.48 -2.15 -8.92
CA LYS A 15 -9.01 -0.83 -8.56
C LYS A 15 -10.44 -0.90 -8.02
N HIS A 16 -11.13 -2.01 -8.24
CA HIS A 16 -12.43 -2.23 -7.61
C HIS A 16 -12.30 -2.69 -6.17
N ASN A 17 -11.13 -3.24 -5.82
CA ASN A 17 -10.79 -3.71 -4.47
C ASN A 17 -9.39 -3.24 -4.13
N PRO A 18 -9.18 -1.94 -3.97
CA PRO A 18 -7.83 -1.44 -3.72
C PRO A 18 -7.29 -1.91 -2.37
N LEU A 19 -5.97 -2.04 -2.31
CA LEU A 19 -5.29 -2.49 -1.11
C LEU A 19 -5.33 -1.40 -0.05
N THR A 20 -5.82 -1.74 1.14
CA THR A 20 -5.80 -0.82 2.27
C THR A 20 -4.38 -0.79 2.87
N ASP A 21 -4.13 0.20 3.73
CA ASP A 21 -2.83 0.26 4.41
C ASP A 21 -2.58 -1.00 5.23
N GLU A 22 -3.65 -1.58 5.81
CA GLU A 22 -3.53 -2.82 6.56
C GLU A 22 -3.10 -3.96 5.66
N LYS A 23 -3.70 -4.07 4.48
CA LYS A 23 -3.33 -5.13 3.54
C LYS A 23 -1.92 -4.92 3.00
N LEU A 24 -1.54 -3.68 2.79
CA LEU A 24 -0.17 -3.37 2.37
C LEU A 24 0.82 -3.75 3.46
N MET A 25 0.46 -3.51 4.72
CA MET A 25 1.28 -3.92 5.85
C MET A 25 1.47 -5.44 5.87
N ASP A 26 0.38 -6.17 5.65
CA ASP A 26 0.45 -7.63 5.62
C ASP A 26 1.34 -8.12 4.48
N LEU A 27 1.23 -7.49 3.32
CA LEU A 27 2.05 -7.83 2.18
C LEU A 27 3.54 -7.63 2.48
N LEU A 28 3.86 -6.52 3.12
CA LEU A 28 5.25 -6.24 3.50
C LEU A 28 5.75 -7.26 4.51
N ARG A 29 4.88 -7.64 5.45
CA ARG A 29 5.26 -8.64 6.45
C ARG A 29 5.60 -9.97 5.79
N GLU A 30 4.84 -10.37 4.78
CA GLU A 30 5.12 -11.60 4.04
C GLU A 30 6.47 -11.54 3.33
N LYS A 31 6.91 -10.34 2.98
CA LYS A 31 8.20 -10.15 2.32
C LYS A 31 9.34 -9.91 3.31
N GLY A 32 9.06 -10.02 4.60
CA GLY A 32 10.07 -9.90 5.64
C GLY A 32 10.23 -8.50 6.21
N TYR A 33 9.34 -7.58 5.89
CA TYR A 33 9.41 -6.22 6.39
C TYR A 33 8.35 -6.01 7.47
N ASN A 34 8.79 -5.85 8.71
CA ASN A 34 7.92 -5.65 9.87
C ASN A 34 7.66 -4.16 10.04
N ILE A 35 6.72 -3.63 9.31
CA ILE A 35 6.45 -2.20 9.29
C ILE A 35 5.03 -1.95 9.76
N ALA A 36 4.88 -1.00 10.70
CA ALA A 36 3.58 -0.66 11.27
C ALA A 36 2.69 0.00 10.21
N ARG A 37 1.38 -0.15 10.39
CA ARG A 37 0.41 0.42 9.44
C ARG A 37 0.59 1.93 9.28
N ARG A 38 0.87 2.62 10.39
CA ARG A 38 1.09 4.07 10.34
C ARG A 38 2.27 4.43 9.44
N THR A 39 3.33 3.63 9.52
CA THR A 39 4.51 3.85 8.70
C THR A 39 4.21 3.54 7.24
N VAL A 40 3.40 2.53 6.99
CA VAL A 40 2.96 2.23 5.63
C VAL A 40 2.23 3.44 5.03
N ALA A 41 1.32 4.03 5.82
CA ALA A 41 0.60 5.21 5.36
C ALA A 41 1.55 6.37 5.06
N LYS A 42 2.56 6.54 5.90
CA LYS A 42 3.56 7.59 5.69
C LYS A 42 4.31 7.40 4.37
N TYR A 43 4.74 6.17 4.11
CA TYR A 43 5.44 5.87 2.85
C TYR A 43 4.51 6.08 1.66
N ARG A 44 3.26 5.65 1.78
CA ARG A 44 2.28 5.84 0.71
C ARG A 44 2.10 7.33 0.41
N GLU A 45 2.02 8.16 1.44
CA GLU A 45 1.88 9.61 1.26
C GLU A 45 3.12 10.20 0.60
N GLN A 46 4.31 9.71 0.96
CA GLN A 46 5.54 10.18 0.34
C GLN A 46 5.58 9.84 -1.15
N LEU A 47 4.91 8.78 -1.54
CA LEU A 47 4.79 8.38 -2.94
C LEU A 47 3.65 9.12 -3.64
N GLN A 48 2.92 9.96 -2.91
CA GLN A 48 1.78 10.73 -3.42
C GLN A 48 0.68 9.80 -3.92
N ILE A 49 0.47 8.70 -3.22
CA ILE A 49 -0.56 7.74 -3.52
C ILE A 49 -1.70 7.93 -2.53
N PRO A 50 -2.95 8.17 -3.01
CA PRO A 50 -4.07 8.39 -2.09
C PRO A 50 -4.48 7.11 -1.37
N VAL A 51 -5.29 7.26 -0.32
CA VAL A 51 -5.82 6.12 0.43
C VAL A 51 -6.67 5.25 -0.51
N ALA A 52 -6.90 3.99 -0.09
CA ALA A 52 -7.60 3.02 -0.92
C ALA A 52 -8.96 3.55 -1.38
N ARG A 53 -9.70 4.19 -0.46
CA ARG A 53 -11.01 4.71 -0.78
C ARG A 53 -10.96 5.69 -1.96
N MET A 54 -9.90 6.47 -2.04
CA MET A 54 -9.75 7.46 -3.10
C MET A 54 -9.26 6.85 -4.40
N ARG A 55 -8.69 5.66 -4.34
CA ARG A 55 -8.22 4.95 -5.55
C ARG A 55 -9.29 4.06 -6.15
N LYS A 56 -10.35 3.78 -5.39
CA LYS A 56 -11.37 2.82 -5.82
C LYS A 56 -12.10 3.33 -7.06
N GLU A 57 -12.22 2.47 -8.05
CA GLU A 57 -12.98 2.74 -9.27
C GLU A 57 -14.29 1.97 -9.19
N LEU A 58 -15.37 2.67 -9.51
CA LEU A 58 -16.72 2.07 -9.44
C LEU A 58 -17.14 1.46 -10.77
#